data_350ecee62d4cfea2fcd5e38a38504a13
#
_entry.id   350ecee62d4cfea2fcd5e38a38504a13
#
_cell.length_a   1.000
_cell.length_b   1.000
_cell.length_c   1.000
_cell.angle_alpha   90.00
_cell.angle_beta   90.00
_cell.angle_gamma   90.00
#
_symmetry.space_group_name_H-M   'P 1'
#
loop_
_entity.id
_entity.type
_entity.pdbx_description
1 polymer ?
#
loop_
_entity_poly.entity_id
_entity_poly.type
_entity_poly.pdbx_seq_one_letter_code
_entity_poly.pdbx_strand_id
1 'polypeptide(L)'
;MRIDVEKPFTKEQELRDLEAELEDVHTKLTQFELTDDSAQKDMFERFADSFPEVMTGDREYVRYEPNSAASMPLHVEMQSSILTVAQTYELNGDLMYDPRIDFKVDYENRKVIPISYENSGLGVYQEYNIDDGKPETMQGINSILTFVDDWMDEIDSGGFSSQSRDNEPMQDRSAVSR
;
A
#
# COMPACT_ATOMS: atom_id res chain seq x y z
N MET A 1 17.66 7.84 -66.76
CA MET A 1 16.66 7.15 -65.95
C MET A 1 17.00 7.47 -64.48
N ARG A 2 16.36 8.48 -63.89
CA ARG A 2 16.55 8.83 -62.46
C ARG A 2 15.56 8.02 -61.70
N ILE A 3 16.03 7.17 -60.83
CA ILE A 3 15.20 6.41 -59.87
C ILE A 3 14.91 7.40 -58.74
N ASP A 4 13.65 7.78 -58.60
CA ASP A 4 13.13 8.58 -57.51
C ASP A 4 13.07 7.72 -56.23
N VAL A 5 14.09 7.87 -55.36
CA VAL A 5 14.27 7.08 -54.14
C VAL A 5 13.80 7.82 -52.90
N GLU A 6 13.00 8.86 -53.05
CA GLU A 6 12.52 9.70 -51.94
C GLU A 6 11.00 9.64 -51.74
N LYS A 7 10.47 8.45 -51.50
CA LYS A 7 9.24 8.32 -50.71
C LYS A 7 9.56 7.47 -49.48
N PRO A 8 9.60 8.08 -48.29
CA PRO A 8 9.65 7.28 -47.08
C PRO A 8 8.50 6.29 -47.10
N PHE A 9 8.75 5.05 -46.73
CA PHE A 9 7.71 4.02 -46.66
C PHE A 9 6.54 4.57 -45.85
N THR A 10 5.38 4.67 -46.42
CA THR A 10 4.14 5.17 -45.78
C THR A 10 3.89 4.45 -44.45
N LYS A 11 4.30 3.18 -44.37
CA LYS A 11 4.20 2.36 -43.15
C LYS A 11 5.16 2.78 -42.03
N GLU A 12 6.33 3.33 -42.34
CA GLU A 12 7.25 3.83 -41.31
C GLU A 12 6.73 5.14 -40.69
N GLN A 13 6.05 5.95 -41.47
CA GLN A 13 5.41 7.15 -40.96
C GLN A 13 4.19 6.79 -40.09
N GLU A 14 3.34 5.89 -40.58
CA GLU A 14 2.21 5.36 -39.79
C GLU A 14 2.66 4.72 -38.49
N LEU A 15 3.79 3.99 -38.47
CA LEU A 15 4.34 3.39 -37.25
C LEU A 15 4.78 4.46 -36.26
N ARG A 16 5.51 5.50 -36.70
CA ARG A 16 5.94 6.61 -35.82
C ARG A 16 4.76 7.38 -35.27
N ASP A 17 3.75 7.62 -36.08
CA ASP A 17 2.54 8.33 -35.66
C ASP A 17 1.79 7.52 -34.59
N LEU A 18 1.69 6.18 -34.75
CA LEU A 18 1.10 5.28 -33.76
C LEU A 18 1.93 5.17 -32.48
N GLU A 19 3.26 5.15 -32.57
CA GLU A 19 4.16 5.15 -31.40
C GLU A 19 4.02 6.46 -30.62
N ALA A 20 3.93 7.60 -31.30
CA ALA A 20 3.72 8.90 -30.66
C ALA A 20 2.33 9.00 -29.99
N GLU A 21 1.29 8.45 -30.63
CA GLU A 21 -0.06 8.41 -30.06
C GLU A 21 -0.11 7.49 -28.83
N LEU A 22 0.56 6.35 -28.88
CA LEU A 22 0.69 5.42 -27.75
C LEU A 22 1.38 6.09 -26.56
N GLU A 23 2.46 6.83 -26.81
CA GLU A 23 3.21 7.52 -25.75
C GLU A 23 2.40 8.68 -25.15
N ASP A 24 1.62 9.41 -25.95
CA ASP A 24 0.70 10.44 -25.48
C ASP A 24 -0.43 9.86 -24.61
N VAL A 25 -1.03 8.75 -25.04
CA VAL A 25 -2.05 8.04 -24.27
C VAL A 25 -1.47 7.49 -22.96
N HIS A 26 -0.28 6.90 -23.01
CA HIS A 26 0.40 6.40 -21.82
C HIS A 26 0.71 7.52 -20.82
N THR A 27 1.19 8.66 -21.32
CA THR A 27 1.45 9.85 -20.48
C THR A 27 0.18 10.38 -19.83
N LYS A 28 -0.91 10.48 -20.60
CA LYS A 28 -2.21 10.93 -20.07
C LYS A 28 -2.78 9.96 -19.05
N LEU A 29 -2.65 8.65 -19.27
CA LEU A 29 -3.11 7.62 -18.35
C LEU A 29 -2.32 7.71 -17.04
N THR A 30 -0.99 7.79 -17.11
CA THR A 30 -0.12 7.94 -15.94
C THR A 30 -0.44 9.23 -15.17
N GLN A 31 -0.68 10.34 -15.87
CA GLN A 31 -1.04 11.59 -15.21
C GLN A 31 -2.42 11.54 -14.56
N PHE A 32 -3.38 10.82 -15.15
CA PHE A 32 -4.68 10.56 -14.54
C PHE A 32 -4.55 9.72 -13.26
N GLU A 33 -3.78 8.63 -13.31
CA GLU A 33 -3.50 7.79 -12.14
C GLU A 33 -2.76 8.56 -11.03
N LEU A 34 -1.86 9.49 -11.38
CA LEU A 34 -1.15 10.34 -10.42
C LEU A 34 -2.07 11.35 -9.71
N THR A 35 -3.18 11.73 -10.32
CA THR A 35 -4.14 12.70 -9.75
C THR A 35 -5.34 12.04 -9.10
N ASP A 36 -5.58 10.75 -9.39
CA ASP A 36 -6.69 10.00 -8.81
C ASP A 36 -6.30 9.50 -7.42
N ASP A 37 -6.92 10.08 -6.40
CA ASP A 37 -6.77 9.69 -5.00
C ASP A 37 -7.97 8.89 -4.45
N SER A 38 -8.84 8.39 -5.34
CA SER A 38 -10.04 7.65 -4.96
C SER A 38 -9.71 6.42 -4.12
N ALA A 39 -8.73 5.61 -4.53
CA ALA A 39 -8.30 4.43 -3.80
C ALA A 39 -7.79 4.75 -2.38
N GLN A 40 -7.14 5.91 -2.19
CA GLN A 40 -6.68 6.38 -0.88
C GLN A 40 -7.85 6.77 0.02
N LYS A 41 -8.90 7.36 -0.55
CA LYS A 41 -10.13 7.73 0.16
C LYS A 41 -10.98 6.51 0.48
N ASP A 42 -11.16 5.62 -0.46
CA ASP A 42 -11.91 4.37 -0.26
C ASP A 42 -11.27 3.53 0.86
N MET A 43 -9.94 3.45 0.88
CA MET A 43 -9.21 2.77 1.94
C MET A 43 -9.33 3.48 3.30
N PHE A 44 -9.40 4.81 3.34
CA PHE A 44 -9.65 5.55 4.58
C PHE A 44 -11.01 5.16 5.18
N GLU A 45 -12.07 5.14 4.36
CA GLU A 45 -13.40 4.74 4.81
C GLU A 45 -13.40 3.29 5.30
N ARG A 46 -12.73 2.40 4.56
CA ARG A 46 -12.61 0.99 4.94
C ARG A 46 -11.90 0.82 6.29
N PHE A 47 -10.81 1.53 6.54
CA PHE A 47 -10.12 1.49 7.84
C PHE A 47 -10.95 2.11 8.96
N ALA A 48 -11.73 3.16 8.68
CA ALA A 48 -12.63 3.76 9.66
C ALA A 48 -13.73 2.78 10.08
N ASP A 49 -14.22 1.96 9.16
CA ASP A 49 -15.23 0.94 9.43
C ASP A 49 -14.64 -0.29 10.13
N SER A 50 -13.46 -0.77 9.72
CA SER A 50 -12.83 -1.98 10.25
C SER A 50 -12.11 -1.75 11.59
N PHE A 51 -11.53 -0.55 11.80
CA PHE A 51 -10.74 -0.20 12.98
C PHE A 51 -11.20 1.09 13.65
N PRO A 52 -12.50 1.22 13.98
CA PRO A 52 -13.07 2.49 14.44
C PRO A 52 -12.38 3.04 15.69
N GLU A 53 -12.03 2.19 16.65
CA GLU A 53 -11.39 2.62 17.91
C GLU A 53 -10.03 3.28 17.69
N VAL A 54 -9.27 2.78 16.70
CA VAL A 54 -7.94 3.32 16.35
C VAL A 54 -8.07 4.56 15.49
N MET A 55 -8.98 4.54 14.51
CA MET A 55 -9.20 5.66 13.60
C MET A 55 -9.84 6.88 14.28
N THR A 56 -10.61 6.68 15.36
CA THR A 56 -11.16 7.80 16.16
C THR A 56 -10.18 8.29 17.23
N GLY A 57 -9.12 7.55 17.51
CA GLY A 57 -8.17 7.87 18.58
C GLY A 57 -8.63 7.43 19.97
N ASP A 58 -9.69 6.63 20.08
CA ASP A 58 -10.15 6.07 21.35
C ASP A 58 -9.13 5.07 21.91
N ARG A 59 -8.36 4.44 21.02
CA ARG A 59 -7.24 3.57 21.33
C ARG A 59 -6.07 3.84 20.39
N GLU A 60 -4.87 3.81 20.94
CA GLU A 60 -3.63 3.92 20.15
C GLU A 60 -3.25 2.59 19.51
N TYR A 61 -3.65 1.47 20.13
CA TYR A 61 -3.30 0.12 19.69
C TYR A 61 -4.43 -0.87 19.97
N VAL A 62 -4.67 -1.74 18.99
CA VAL A 62 -5.58 -2.88 19.12
C VAL A 62 -4.92 -4.11 18.49
N ARG A 63 -4.99 -5.22 19.20
CA ARG A 63 -4.63 -6.54 18.69
C ARG A 63 -5.89 -7.36 18.45
N TYR A 64 -6.02 -7.88 17.27
CA TYR A 64 -7.10 -8.78 16.88
C TYR A 64 -6.59 -10.21 16.82
N GLU A 65 -7.23 -11.10 17.57
CA GLU A 65 -6.91 -12.53 17.54
C GLU A 65 -7.75 -13.22 16.46
N PRO A 66 -7.12 -14.04 15.60
CA PRO A 66 -7.86 -14.80 14.61
C PRO A 66 -8.68 -15.91 15.25
N ASN A 67 -9.86 -16.18 14.71
CA ASN A 67 -10.70 -17.31 15.14
C ASN A 67 -10.14 -18.67 14.70
N SER A 68 -9.14 -18.68 13.84
CA SER A 68 -8.47 -19.87 13.32
C SER A 68 -7.00 -19.89 13.73
N ALA A 69 -6.54 -21.05 14.21
CA ALA A 69 -5.13 -21.27 14.53
C ALA A 69 -4.19 -21.23 13.29
N ALA A 70 -4.75 -21.22 12.09
CA ALA A 70 -4.00 -21.10 10.84
C ALA A 70 -3.76 -19.66 10.41
N SER A 71 -4.41 -18.69 11.08
CA SER A 71 -4.28 -17.27 10.77
C SER A 71 -3.39 -16.57 11.79
N MET A 72 -2.72 -15.52 11.35
CA MET A 72 -1.81 -14.72 12.20
C MET A 72 -2.58 -13.61 12.93
N PRO A 73 -2.15 -13.22 14.15
CA PRO A 73 -2.70 -12.05 14.83
C PRO A 73 -2.52 -10.78 14.00
N LEU A 74 -3.55 -9.92 14.01
CA LEU A 74 -3.51 -8.61 13.37
C LEU A 74 -3.27 -7.53 14.42
N HIS A 75 -2.35 -6.65 14.15
CA HIS A 75 -1.99 -5.53 14.99
C HIS A 75 -2.33 -4.24 14.24
N VAL A 76 -3.04 -3.34 14.91
CA VAL A 76 -3.38 -2.02 14.38
C VAL A 76 -2.97 -0.98 15.40
N GLU A 77 -2.09 -0.08 15.01
CA GLU A 77 -1.51 0.95 15.89
C GLU A 77 -1.56 2.32 15.21
N MET A 78 -1.94 3.33 15.97
CA MET A 78 -1.89 4.72 15.55
C MET A 78 -0.89 5.49 16.40
N GLN A 79 0.16 5.97 15.78
CA GLN A 79 1.12 6.86 16.42
C GLN A 79 1.18 8.19 15.68
N SER A 80 0.71 9.25 16.33
CA SER A 80 0.53 10.57 15.71
C SER A 80 -0.44 10.49 14.51
N SER A 81 0.05 10.51 13.29
CA SER A 81 -0.75 10.37 12.06
C SER A 81 -0.27 9.20 11.21
N ILE A 82 0.45 8.24 11.81
CA ILE A 82 0.89 7.02 11.16
C ILE A 82 0.07 5.87 11.70
N LEU A 83 -0.68 5.24 10.81
CA LEU A 83 -1.41 4.00 11.06
C LEU A 83 -0.54 2.84 10.61
N THR A 84 -0.19 1.94 11.52
CA THR A 84 0.47 0.67 11.23
C THR A 84 -0.57 -0.45 11.25
N VAL A 85 -0.61 -1.23 10.19
CA VAL A 85 -1.40 -2.47 10.11
C VAL A 85 -0.45 -3.61 9.81
N ALA A 86 -0.43 -4.63 10.68
CA ALA A 86 0.52 -5.73 10.55
C ALA A 86 -0.05 -7.06 11.01
N GLN A 87 0.24 -8.12 10.28
CA GLN A 87 0.14 -9.50 10.78
C GLN A 87 1.52 -9.99 11.22
N THR A 88 1.55 -10.79 12.29
CA THR A 88 2.83 -11.22 12.88
C THR A 88 2.84 -12.71 13.18
N TYR A 89 4.03 -13.28 13.07
CA TYR A 89 4.33 -14.63 13.54
C TYR A 89 5.70 -14.68 14.21
N GLU A 90 5.98 -15.73 14.96
CA GLU A 90 7.26 -15.93 15.60
C GLU A 90 8.08 -16.97 14.83
N LEU A 91 9.34 -16.65 14.51
CA LEU A 91 10.29 -17.56 13.91
C LEU A 91 11.60 -17.55 14.71
N ASN A 92 11.95 -18.67 15.32
CA ASN A 92 13.17 -18.83 16.14
C ASN A 92 13.29 -17.83 17.31
N GLY A 93 12.17 -17.33 17.82
CA GLY A 93 12.12 -16.32 18.89
C GLY A 93 12.14 -14.88 18.42
N ASP A 94 12.19 -14.66 17.12
CA ASP A 94 12.11 -13.32 16.51
C ASP A 94 10.68 -13.07 16.01
N LEU A 95 10.21 -11.83 16.22
CA LEU A 95 8.93 -11.39 15.67
C LEU A 95 9.12 -11.05 14.19
N MET A 96 8.29 -11.67 13.36
CA MET A 96 8.30 -11.50 11.91
C MET A 96 6.98 -10.86 11.47
N TYR A 97 7.05 -10.01 10.43
CA TYR A 97 5.88 -9.36 9.82
C TYR A 97 5.50 -10.03 8.50
N ASP A 98 4.18 -10.24 8.30
CA ASP A 98 3.68 -10.83 7.06
C ASP A 98 2.21 -10.41 6.78
N PRO A 99 1.97 -9.23 6.23
CA PRO A 99 2.86 -8.10 6.08
C PRO A 99 2.81 -7.10 7.26
N ARG A 100 3.64 -6.06 7.20
CA ARG A 100 3.48 -4.79 7.91
C ARG A 100 3.41 -3.67 6.89
N ILE A 101 2.44 -2.77 7.04
CA ILE A 101 2.29 -1.59 6.20
C ILE A 101 2.03 -0.39 7.10
N ASP A 102 2.82 0.65 6.88
CA ASP A 102 2.63 1.93 7.54
C ASP A 102 1.96 2.90 6.56
N PHE A 103 0.94 3.60 7.05
CA PHE A 103 0.16 4.58 6.30
C PHE A 103 0.24 5.95 6.96
N LYS A 104 0.44 6.99 6.18
CA LYS A 104 0.16 8.35 6.61
C LYS A 104 -1.34 8.60 6.51
N VAL A 105 -1.97 9.03 7.60
CA VAL A 105 -3.40 9.35 7.67
C VAL A 105 -3.59 10.86 7.53
N ASP A 106 -4.33 11.27 6.53
CA ASP A 106 -4.79 12.63 6.31
C ASP A 106 -6.29 12.72 6.62
N TYR A 107 -6.61 13.12 7.84
CA TYR A 107 -7.98 13.24 8.31
C TYR A 107 -8.76 14.37 7.63
N GLU A 108 -8.06 15.44 7.23
CA GLU A 108 -8.69 16.59 6.59
C GLU A 108 -9.24 16.23 5.21
N ASN A 109 -8.44 15.50 4.43
CA ASN A 109 -8.80 15.06 3.08
C ASN A 109 -9.40 13.65 3.04
N ARG A 110 -9.51 12.98 4.21
CA ARG A 110 -9.99 11.59 4.39
C ARG A 110 -9.25 10.62 3.47
N LYS A 111 -7.92 10.55 3.64
CA LYS A 111 -7.02 9.71 2.84
C LYS A 111 -6.07 8.93 3.71
N VAL A 112 -5.69 7.75 3.25
CA VAL A 112 -4.55 6.99 3.76
C VAL A 112 -3.56 6.75 2.64
N ILE A 113 -2.29 7.00 2.92
CA ILE A 113 -1.22 6.96 1.94
C ILE A 113 -0.18 5.98 2.45
N PRO A 114 0.03 4.83 1.78
CA PRO A 114 1.09 3.91 2.18
C PRO A 114 2.45 4.60 2.09
N ILE A 115 3.25 4.48 3.16
CA ILE A 115 4.60 5.03 3.25
C ILE A 115 5.68 3.97 3.37
N SER A 116 5.33 2.77 3.86
CA SER A 116 6.25 1.64 3.87
C SER A 116 5.50 0.31 3.76
N TYR A 117 6.18 -0.69 3.24
CA TYR A 117 5.75 -2.09 3.19
C TYR A 117 6.89 -2.99 3.62
N GLU A 118 6.62 -3.93 4.51
CA GLU A 118 7.56 -4.95 4.95
C GLU A 118 6.93 -6.35 4.90
N ASN A 119 7.67 -7.31 4.37
CA ASN A 119 7.41 -8.74 4.55
C ASN A 119 8.70 -9.41 4.96
N SER A 120 8.83 -9.71 6.25
CA SER A 120 10.06 -10.26 6.84
C SER A 120 10.36 -11.66 6.29
N GLY A 121 9.33 -12.47 6.01
CA GLY A 121 9.48 -13.82 5.47
C GLY A 121 10.06 -13.85 4.06
N LEU A 122 9.79 -12.82 3.27
CA LEU A 122 10.32 -12.65 1.92
C LEU A 122 11.60 -11.79 1.89
N GLY A 123 12.00 -11.19 3.01
CA GLY A 123 13.13 -10.24 3.07
C GLY A 123 12.87 -8.97 2.25
N VAL A 124 11.62 -8.55 2.14
CA VAL A 124 11.21 -7.37 1.38
C VAL A 124 10.95 -6.21 2.34
N TYR A 125 11.58 -5.08 2.03
CA TYR A 125 11.26 -3.78 2.65
C TYR A 125 11.25 -2.72 1.57
N GLN A 126 10.21 -1.89 1.55
CA GLN A 126 10.02 -0.82 0.56
C GLN A 126 9.46 0.43 1.23
N GLU A 127 9.99 1.59 0.87
CA GLU A 127 9.48 2.89 1.27
C GLU A 127 8.92 3.64 0.06
N TYR A 128 7.86 4.42 0.29
CA TYR A 128 7.20 5.25 -0.70
C TYR A 128 7.29 6.72 -0.29
N ASN A 129 7.98 7.52 -1.10
CA ASN A 129 8.07 8.96 -0.88
C ASN A 129 7.13 9.70 -1.84
N ILE A 130 5.92 9.94 -1.39
CA ILE A 130 4.87 10.64 -2.18
C ILE A 130 5.31 12.03 -2.65
N ASP A 131 6.20 12.70 -1.90
CA ASP A 131 6.64 14.06 -2.20
C ASP A 131 7.64 14.11 -3.37
N ASP A 132 8.14 12.96 -3.84
CA ASP A 132 9.07 12.92 -4.99
C ASP A 132 8.36 13.10 -6.34
N GLY A 133 7.02 12.97 -6.37
CA GLY A 133 6.18 13.15 -7.54
C GLY A 133 6.48 12.21 -8.71
N LYS A 134 7.19 11.11 -8.45
CA LYS A 134 7.56 10.18 -9.51
C LYS A 134 6.42 9.22 -9.85
N PRO A 135 6.21 8.94 -11.14
CA PRO A 135 5.20 7.97 -11.59
C PRO A 135 5.37 6.58 -10.96
N GLU A 136 6.61 6.12 -10.82
CA GLU A 136 6.91 4.80 -10.25
C GLU A 136 6.48 4.70 -8.78
N THR A 137 6.64 5.79 -8.02
CA THR A 137 6.20 5.87 -6.62
C THR A 137 4.68 5.78 -6.53
N MET A 138 3.96 6.51 -7.38
CA MET A 138 2.49 6.47 -7.40
C MET A 138 1.96 5.10 -7.86
N GLN A 139 2.60 4.48 -8.84
CA GLN A 139 2.27 3.13 -9.26
C GLN A 139 2.48 2.12 -8.13
N GLY A 140 3.57 2.25 -7.36
CA GLY A 140 3.84 1.45 -6.17
C GLY A 140 2.77 1.63 -5.09
N ILE A 141 2.37 2.88 -4.80
CA ILE A 141 1.30 3.22 -3.86
C ILE A 141 -0.02 2.56 -4.28
N ASN A 142 -0.43 2.70 -5.54
CA ASN A 142 -1.66 2.10 -6.05
C ASN A 142 -1.63 0.57 -6.00
N SER A 143 -0.47 -0.04 -6.29
CA SER A 143 -0.29 -1.50 -6.18
C SER A 143 -0.44 -1.98 -4.73
N ILE A 144 0.11 -1.24 -3.76
CA ILE A 144 -0.06 -1.57 -2.35
C ILE A 144 -1.51 -1.37 -1.90
N LEU A 145 -2.19 -0.30 -2.32
CA LEU A 145 -3.60 -0.10 -1.98
C LEU A 145 -4.49 -1.23 -2.52
N THR A 146 -4.24 -1.70 -3.74
CA THR A 146 -4.94 -2.86 -4.29
C THR A 146 -4.67 -4.13 -3.47
N PHE A 147 -3.41 -4.38 -3.12
CA PHE A 147 -3.05 -5.50 -2.25
C PHE A 147 -3.73 -5.41 -0.89
N VAL A 148 -3.75 -4.22 -0.27
CA VAL A 148 -4.40 -4.00 1.04
C VAL A 148 -5.90 -4.24 0.96
N ASP A 149 -6.54 -3.86 -0.13
CA ASP A 149 -7.97 -4.09 -0.35
C ASP A 149 -8.30 -5.59 -0.36
N ASP A 150 -7.55 -6.38 -1.14
CA ASP A 150 -7.67 -7.84 -1.16
C ASP A 150 -7.36 -8.47 0.22
N TRP A 151 -6.33 -7.95 0.91
CA TRP A 151 -5.94 -8.43 2.24
C TRP A 151 -7.00 -8.12 3.30
N MET A 152 -7.63 -6.94 3.23
CA MET A 152 -8.73 -6.58 4.13
C MET A 152 -9.96 -7.47 3.92
N ASP A 153 -10.23 -7.93 2.68
CA ASP A 153 -11.27 -8.91 2.41
C ASP A 153 -11.00 -10.25 3.12
N GLU A 154 -9.74 -10.68 3.16
CA GLU A 154 -9.34 -11.87 3.91
C GLU A 154 -9.49 -11.66 5.43
N ILE A 155 -9.11 -10.50 5.96
CA ILE A 155 -9.27 -10.13 7.37
C ILE A 155 -10.75 -10.15 7.74
N ASP A 156 -11.61 -9.50 6.98
CA ASP A 156 -13.04 -9.41 7.24
C ASP A 156 -13.73 -10.79 7.17
N SER A 157 -13.29 -11.66 6.25
CA SER A 157 -13.79 -13.04 6.11
C SER A 157 -13.24 -14.00 7.15
N GLY A 158 -12.04 -13.75 7.68
CA GLY A 158 -11.31 -14.63 8.59
C GLY A 158 -11.84 -14.63 10.03
N GLY A 159 -12.77 -13.73 10.36
CA GLY A 159 -13.39 -13.66 11.67
C GLY A 159 -12.38 -13.37 12.77
N PHE A 160 -11.95 -12.13 12.88
CA PHE A 160 -11.12 -11.66 13.98
C PHE A 160 -12.00 -11.21 15.14
N SER A 161 -11.61 -11.57 16.36
CA SER A 161 -12.22 -11.04 17.59
C SER A 161 -11.28 -10.01 18.20
N SER A 162 -11.78 -8.80 18.48
CA SER A 162 -11.01 -7.81 19.23
C SER A 162 -10.79 -8.31 20.64
N GLN A 163 -9.55 -8.64 20.97
CA GLN A 163 -9.13 -8.79 22.36
C GLN A 163 -8.41 -7.51 22.75
N SER A 164 -9.08 -6.69 23.54
CA SER A 164 -8.43 -5.59 24.22
C SER A 164 -7.46 -6.13 25.26
N ARG A 165 -6.19 -6.22 24.93
CA ARG A 165 -5.13 -6.21 25.94
C ARG A 165 -4.67 -4.78 26.06
N ASP A 166 -4.83 -4.23 27.26
CA ASP A 166 -4.35 -2.91 27.60
C ASP A 166 -2.84 -2.81 27.33
N ASN A 167 -2.46 -1.86 26.44
CA ASN A 167 -1.17 -1.19 26.35
C ASN A 167 0.12 -2.05 26.32
N GLU A 168 0.30 -2.92 25.33
CA GLU A 168 1.65 -3.27 24.89
C GLU A 168 1.82 -2.88 23.41
N PRO A 169 2.46 -1.74 23.12
CA PRO A 169 2.82 -1.39 21.74
C PRO A 169 3.77 -2.43 21.17
N MET A 170 3.73 -2.62 19.85
CA MET A 170 4.69 -3.49 19.15
C MET A 170 6.11 -3.04 19.48
N GLN A 171 6.80 -3.84 20.29
CA GLN A 171 8.21 -3.56 20.59
C GLN A 171 9.05 -3.95 19.38
N ASP A 172 9.49 -2.96 18.65
CA ASP A 172 10.55 -3.12 17.65
C ASP A 172 11.84 -3.56 18.35
N ARG A 173 12.12 -4.87 18.31
CA ARG A 173 13.35 -5.47 18.86
C ARG A 173 14.54 -5.37 17.91
N SER A 174 14.37 -4.74 16.74
CA SER A 174 15.46 -4.58 15.77
C SER A 174 16.56 -3.60 16.19
N ALA A 175 16.40 -2.88 17.33
CA ALA A 175 17.36 -1.89 17.82
C ALA A 175 18.42 -2.42 18.79
N VAL A 176 18.55 -3.74 19.01
CA VAL A 176 19.57 -4.29 19.91
C VAL A 176 20.48 -5.27 19.18
N SER A 177 21.38 -4.73 18.40
CA SER A 177 22.68 -5.36 18.08
C SER A 177 23.67 -4.29 17.65
N ARG A 178 24.37 -3.76 18.61
CA ARG A 178 25.71 -3.20 18.41
C ARG A 178 26.71 -4.04 19.20
#